data_d76fa8856524dee35280c2423450932e
#
_entry.id   d76fa8856524dee35280c2423450932e
#
_cell.length_a   1.000
_cell.length_b   1.000
_cell.length_c   1.000
_cell.angle_alpha   90.00
_cell.angle_beta   90.00
_cell.angle_gamma   90.00
#
_symmetry.space_group_name_H-M   'P 1'
#
loop_
_entity.id
_entity.type
_entity.pdbx_description
1 polymer ?
#
loop_
_entity_poly.entity_id
_entity_poly.type
_entity_poly.pdbx_seq_one_letter_code
_entity_poly.pdbx_strand_id
1 'polypeptide(L)'
;MGQNRMEFGIDLGTTNSSICRIVNGKPVIQKIEVTDDTMPSCVFFNKKKNIVVGAAAYRNMQSERKRATLTWNTASANSFVEFKRTMGTDTTYHSSNMDADYMSEDLSAEVLKRLKSYVGDGTAVNEAVVTVPAKFTVNQKTATMKAAELAGITHCELIQEPIAAAIAYGFNAESKDGYWLVFDFGGGTFDAALIRSDEGVIQVFDTEGDNYLGGKNMDYAIVDTLLIPYLQKEYALDATIADERKHQVLREAMKPFAEEIKNSVSFNNKIDILSNLGELGNDEDGKEMELDLTLSRNDVFACMAPLAQKAIDICLALLERNNLSGKDLHSILLVGGPTYSPLIREMLKERLGAMVDTSINPMTAVSVGAALYASTIKSETGDVEKQNEEALRLDMEYESTSVEASEWIAVKCGQLVNEGNIKVRFIKEDGSWESESIEVDTIGNVVEVQLDNGANVFRVKASDMKGNPISVQPNSISIMQGAKVGSAPLPYYIGISAWDSRYEKSVFMPLSGLEKNQLLPAEGYLLTEKTMNDIHPGNEEDKIIIPVYQADEFVEGNSSVLYEYVADVELSGLEIDRYIPANSSVEVKLSVDTSEMMDMEIHFPDLDLTINKHLDTL
;
A
#
# COMPACT_ATOMS: atom_id res chain seq x y z
N MET A 1 -20.18 -10.16 19.60
CA MET A 1 -19.55 -8.99 18.97
C MET A 1 -19.51 -9.26 17.47
N GLY A 2 -20.50 -8.84 16.75
CA GLY A 2 -20.48 -9.00 15.29
C GLY A 2 -20.19 -7.65 14.68
N GLN A 3 -18.95 -7.36 14.32
CA GLN A 3 -18.64 -6.24 13.48
C GLN A 3 -18.80 -6.69 12.03
N ASN A 4 -19.70 -6.03 11.32
CA ASN A 4 -19.96 -6.30 9.89
C ASN A 4 -18.99 -5.50 8.98
N ARG A 5 -17.80 -5.13 9.48
CA ARG A 5 -16.82 -4.31 8.79
C ARG A 5 -15.40 -4.85 8.99
N MET A 6 -14.52 -4.59 8.04
CA MET A 6 -13.09 -4.88 8.21
C MET A 6 -12.51 -4.03 9.35
N GLU A 7 -11.57 -4.58 10.10
CA GLU A 7 -10.96 -3.90 11.24
C GLU A 7 -9.49 -3.54 11.04
N PHE A 8 -8.80 -4.18 10.09
CA PHE A 8 -7.35 -4.13 9.99
C PHE A 8 -6.88 -3.33 8.78
N GLY A 9 -5.91 -2.44 9.03
CA GLY A 9 -5.13 -1.76 8.01
C GLY A 9 -3.66 -2.10 8.18
N ILE A 10 -3.00 -2.47 7.09
CA ILE A 10 -1.60 -2.87 7.06
C ILE A 10 -0.84 -1.98 6.10
N ASP A 11 0.20 -1.35 6.61
CA ASP A 11 1.24 -0.74 5.79
C ASP A 11 2.32 -1.78 5.53
N LEU A 12 2.38 -2.30 4.30
CA LEU A 12 3.44 -3.20 3.83
C LEU A 12 4.54 -2.36 3.19
N GLY A 13 5.40 -1.74 4.01
CA GLY A 13 6.42 -0.82 3.54
C GLY A 13 7.69 -1.52 3.02
N THR A 14 8.43 -0.84 2.14
CA THR A 14 9.72 -1.33 1.60
C THR A 14 10.76 -1.58 2.70
N THR A 15 10.76 -0.76 3.73
CA THR A 15 11.76 -0.83 4.83
C THR A 15 11.15 -1.23 6.15
N ASN A 16 10.00 -0.65 6.49
CA ASN A 16 9.26 -0.95 7.72
C ASN A 16 7.80 -1.18 7.38
N SER A 17 7.17 -2.05 8.12
CA SER A 17 5.74 -2.36 8.00
C SER A 17 5.05 -2.22 9.35
N SER A 18 3.75 -1.92 9.33
CA SER A 18 2.94 -1.77 10.54
C SER A 18 1.52 -2.27 10.33
N ILE A 19 0.84 -2.60 11.43
CA ILE A 19 -0.55 -3.03 11.43
C ILE A 19 -1.34 -2.22 12.46
N CYS A 20 -2.47 -1.70 12.03
CA CYS A 20 -3.43 -0.97 12.86
C CYS A 20 -4.78 -1.71 12.87
N ARG A 21 -5.47 -1.65 14.00
CA ARG A 21 -6.82 -2.21 14.15
C ARG A 21 -7.79 -1.14 14.63
N ILE A 22 -9.02 -1.17 14.16
CA ILE A 22 -10.10 -0.38 14.74
C ILE A 22 -10.64 -1.08 15.98
N VAL A 23 -10.52 -0.43 17.13
CA VAL A 23 -11.03 -0.91 18.41
C VAL A 23 -11.95 0.17 19.00
N ASN A 24 -13.21 -0.15 19.20
CA ASN A 24 -14.22 0.82 19.68
C ASN A 24 -14.25 2.10 18.83
N GLY A 25 -14.23 1.95 17.49
CA GLY A 25 -14.25 3.08 16.56
C GLY A 25 -12.95 3.90 16.47
N LYS A 26 -11.88 3.50 17.16
CA LYS A 26 -10.60 4.22 17.17
C LYS A 26 -9.48 3.36 16.59
N PRO A 27 -8.57 3.95 15.79
CA PRO A 27 -7.41 3.24 15.30
C PRO A 27 -6.42 2.99 16.45
N VAL A 28 -5.97 1.75 16.57
CA VAL A 28 -5.02 1.29 17.57
C VAL A 28 -3.89 0.53 16.88
N ILE A 29 -2.68 1.10 16.88
CA ILE A 29 -1.50 0.43 16.35
C ILE A 29 -1.21 -0.81 17.21
N GLN A 30 -1.04 -1.95 16.54
CA GLN A 30 -0.62 -3.17 17.21
C GLN A 30 0.87 -3.08 17.50
N LYS A 31 1.21 -3.13 18.79
CA LYS A 31 2.61 -3.01 19.23
C LYS A 31 3.43 -4.21 18.77
N ILE A 32 4.53 -3.90 18.14
CA ILE A 32 5.55 -4.84 17.71
C ILE A 32 6.62 -4.87 18.79
N GLU A 33 6.80 -6.01 19.45
CA GLU A 33 7.54 -6.08 20.70
C GLU A 33 6.95 -5.12 21.75
N VAL A 34 7.70 -4.69 22.76
CA VAL A 34 7.09 -3.93 23.87
C VAL A 34 6.90 -2.45 23.55
N THR A 35 7.70 -1.88 22.64
CA THR A 35 7.80 -0.43 22.44
C THR A 35 7.57 0.04 21.02
N ASP A 36 7.75 -0.82 20.03
CA ASP A 36 7.83 -0.39 18.65
C ASP A 36 6.46 -0.43 17.96
N ASP A 37 6.18 0.57 17.14
CA ASP A 37 4.97 0.68 16.34
C ASP A 37 5.13 0.09 14.93
N THR A 38 6.37 -0.16 14.51
CA THR A 38 6.72 -0.65 13.18
C THR A 38 7.73 -1.78 13.24
N MET A 39 7.70 -2.66 12.27
CA MET A 39 8.59 -3.80 12.12
C MET A 39 9.44 -3.65 10.84
N PRO A 40 10.76 -3.86 10.90
CA PRO A 40 11.56 -3.94 9.68
C PRO A 40 11.03 -5.01 8.71
N SER A 41 10.86 -4.66 7.44
CA SER A 41 10.49 -5.58 6.36
C SER A 41 11.72 -6.40 5.95
N CYS A 42 12.17 -7.27 6.86
CA CYS A 42 13.36 -8.09 6.73
C CYS A 42 13.03 -9.54 7.01
N VAL A 43 13.46 -10.44 6.11
CA VAL A 43 13.32 -11.89 6.24
C VAL A 43 14.70 -12.53 6.26
N PHE A 44 14.95 -13.41 7.20
CA PHE A 44 16.21 -14.17 7.35
C PHE A 44 15.94 -15.66 7.46
N PHE A 45 16.59 -16.44 6.63
CA PHE A 45 16.58 -17.90 6.69
C PHE A 45 17.82 -18.41 7.41
N ASN A 46 17.66 -19.02 8.59
CA ASN A 46 18.78 -19.48 9.37
C ASN A 46 19.25 -20.90 8.97
N LYS A 47 20.46 -21.29 9.44
CA LYS A 47 21.04 -22.62 9.15
C LYS A 47 20.21 -23.80 9.63
N LYS A 48 19.23 -23.59 10.54
CA LYS A 48 18.29 -24.62 11.00
C LYS A 48 17.01 -24.67 10.15
N LYS A 49 17.00 -23.96 9.02
CA LYS A 49 15.87 -23.82 8.10
C LYS A 49 14.62 -23.16 8.74
N ASN A 50 14.83 -22.33 9.76
CA ASN A 50 13.75 -21.51 10.31
C ASN A 50 13.72 -20.15 9.62
N ILE A 51 12.49 -19.62 9.44
CA ILE A 51 12.23 -18.27 8.96
C ILE A 51 12.20 -17.33 10.15
N VAL A 52 13.00 -16.27 10.10
CA VAL A 52 13.03 -15.20 11.10
C VAL A 52 12.63 -13.90 10.40
N VAL A 53 11.70 -13.15 10.96
CA VAL A 53 11.17 -11.94 10.33
C VAL A 53 11.23 -10.76 11.29
N GLY A 54 11.41 -9.55 10.74
CA GLY A 54 11.35 -8.30 11.48
C GLY A 54 12.65 -7.94 12.19
N ALA A 55 12.57 -7.36 13.39
CA ALA A 55 13.71 -6.78 14.10
C ALA A 55 14.83 -7.78 14.37
N ALA A 56 14.51 -9.05 14.66
CA ALA A 56 15.51 -10.08 14.89
C ALA A 56 16.29 -10.42 13.59
N ALA A 57 15.60 -10.50 12.46
CA ALA A 57 16.21 -10.70 11.14
C ALA A 57 17.12 -9.51 10.79
N TYR A 58 16.63 -8.30 11.01
CA TYR A 58 17.35 -7.07 10.71
C TYR A 58 18.61 -6.92 11.57
N ARG A 59 18.53 -7.16 12.89
CA ARG A 59 19.69 -7.15 13.78
C ARG A 59 20.75 -8.17 13.36
N ASN A 60 20.31 -9.37 12.92
CA ASN A 60 21.26 -10.38 12.41
C ASN A 60 21.98 -9.88 11.15
N MET A 61 21.25 -9.33 10.20
CA MET A 61 21.81 -8.76 8.97
C MET A 61 22.82 -7.63 9.29
N GLN A 62 22.46 -6.70 10.19
CA GLN A 62 23.37 -5.63 10.60
C GLN A 62 24.65 -6.17 11.25
N SER A 63 24.54 -7.19 12.11
CA SER A 63 25.70 -7.82 12.74
C SER A 63 26.60 -8.51 11.71
N GLU A 64 26.02 -9.19 10.70
CA GLU A 64 26.77 -9.78 9.60
C GLU A 64 27.50 -8.72 8.77
N ARG A 65 26.83 -7.61 8.46
CA ARG A 65 27.43 -6.47 7.73
C ARG A 65 28.62 -5.88 8.48
N LYS A 66 28.46 -5.53 9.74
CA LYS A 66 29.54 -4.97 10.57
C LYS A 66 30.79 -5.87 10.58
N ARG A 67 30.62 -7.19 10.54
CA ARG A 67 31.68 -8.19 10.54
C ARG A 67 32.20 -8.60 9.16
N ALA A 68 31.64 -8.04 8.08
CA ALA A 68 32.03 -8.41 6.73
C ALA A 68 33.52 -8.10 6.43
N THR A 69 34.07 -7.07 7.06
CA THR A 69 35.52 -6.72 7.00
C THR A 69 36.45 -7.76 7.58
N LEU A 70 35.99 -8.63 8.49
CA LEU A 70 36.81 -9.70 9.04
C LEU A 70 37.24 -10.74 7.99
N THR A 71 36.40 -10.96 6.99
CA THR A 71 36.61 -11.93 5.92
C THR A 71 36.72 -11.28 4.54
N TRP A 72 36.50 -10.00 4.46
CA TRP A 72 36.37 -9.22 3.22
C TRP A 72 35.38 -9.85 2.20
N ASN A 73 34.32 -10.46 2.73
CA ASN A 73 33.21 -11.01 1.96
C ASN A 73 31.95 -10.21 2.24
N THR A 74 31.11 -10.12 1.23
CA THR A 74 29.76 -9.55 1.41
C THR A 74 28.96 -10.37 2.41
N ALA A 75 28.06 -9.69 3.15
CA ALA A 75 27.13 -10.34 4.06
C ALA A 75 26.31 -11.43 3.36
N SER A 76 25.86 -12.43 4.14
CA SER A 76 25.30 -13.66 3.60
C SER A 76 24.04 -13.43 2.76
N ALA A 77 23.91 -14.20 1.71
CA ALA A 77 22.75 -14.27 0.85
C ALA A 77 21.54 -15.00 1.50
N ASN A 78 21.25 -14.74 2.78
CA ASN A 78 20.15 -15.36 3.52
C ASN A 78 19.30 -14.36 4.29
N SER A 79 19.64 -13.06 4.22
CA SER A 79 18.86 -11.95 4.77
C SER A 79 18.37 -11.06 3.63
N PHE A 80 17.07 -10.90 3.51
CA PHE A 80 16.42 -10.20 2.40
C PHE A 80 15.69 -8.97 2.92
N VAL A 81 15.89 -7.84 2.25
CA VAL A 81 15.24 -6.54 2.48
C VAL A 81 14.89 -5.88 1.17
N GLU A 82 14.01 -4.89 1.20
CA GLU A 82 13.63 -4.08 0.03
C GLU A 82 13.01 -4.88 -1.13
N PHE A 83 12.59 -6.11 -0.90
CA PHE A 83 12.00 -6.97 -1.93
C PHE A 83 10.68 -6.42 -2.50
N LYS A 84 9.99 -5.51 -1.80
CA LYS A 84 8.81 -4.80 -2.34
C LYS A 84 9.12 -4.06 -3.66
N ARG A 85 10.37 -3.69 -3.91
CA ARG A 85 10.79 -3.03 -5.16
C ARG A 85 10.73 -3.92 -6.38
N THR A 86 10.78 -5.22 -6.19
CA THR A 86 10.72 -6.22 -7.26
C THR A 86 9.40 -7.00 -7.25
N MET A 87 8.39 -6.47 -6.55
CA MET A 87 7.05 -7.02 -6.55
C MET A 87 6.51 -7.07 -7.99
N GLY A 88 5.91 -8.20 -8.38
CA GLY A 88 5.37 -8.37 -9.72
C GLY A 88 6.41 -8.48 -10.84
N THR A 89 7.67 -8.82 -10.51
CA THR A 89 8.74 -9.09 -11.49
C THR A 89 9.27 -10.52 -11.32
N ASP A 90 9.99 -11.04 -12.30
CA ASP A 90 10.63 -12.37 -12.27
C ASP A 90 11.89 -12.44 -11.37
N THR A 91 12.13 -11.42 -10.54
CA THR A 91 13.30 -11.38 -9.67
C THR A 91 13.19 -12.40 -8.56
N THR A 92 14.16 -13.33 -8.49
CA THR A 92 14.25 -14.34 -7.44
C THR A 92 15.31 -14.02 -6.40
N TYR A 93 15.09 -14.47 -5.18
CA TYR A 93 15.95 -14.33 -4.01
C TYR A 93 16.42 -15.71 -3.54
N HIS A 94 17.65 -16.07 -3.86
CA HIS A 94 18.19 -17.37 -3.50
C HIS A 94 18.64 -17.41 -2.04
N SER A 95 18.14 -18.38 -1.27
CA SER A 95 18.64 -18.68 0.07
C SER A 95 19.49 -19.95 0.06
N SER A 96 20.79 -19.81 0.29
CA SER A 96 21.71 -20.96 0.40
C SER A 96 21.43 -21.83 1.64
N ASN A 97 20.83 -21.29 2.71
CA ASN A 97 20.43 -22.06 3.88
C ASN A 97 19.20 -22.93 3.63
N MET A 98 18.27 -22.46 2.79
CA MET A 98 17.06 -23.21 2.42
C MET A 98 17.27 -24.07 1.19
N ASP A 99 18.28 -23.75 0.35
CA ASP A 99 18.51 -24.30 -0.98
C ASP A 99 17.27 -24.13 -1.87
N ALA A 100 16.75 -22.89 -1.87
CA ALA A 100 15.52 -22.52 -2.54
C ALA A 100 15.51 -21.04 -2.96
N ASP A 101 14.75 -20.76 -4.02
CA ASP A 101 14.49 -19.42 -4.52
C ASP A 101 13.12 -18.95 -4.05
N TYR A 102 13.01 -17.66 -3.77
CA TYR A 102 11.80 -16.99 -3.29
C TYR A 102 11.51 -15.80 -4.18
N MET A 103 10.23 -15.55 -4.45
CA MET A 103 9.76 -14.34 -5.09
C MET A 103 9.52 -13.24 -4.05
N SER A 104 9.30 -12.02 -4.51
CA SER A 104 8.97 -10.88 -3.65
C SER A 104 7.70 -11.12 -2.85
N GLU A 105 6.69 -11.78 -3.45
CA GLU A 105 5.42 -12.15 -2.84
C GLU A 105 5.62 -13.12 -1.67
N ASP A 106 6.50 -14.12 -1.83
CA ASP A 106 6.80 -15.08 -0.77
C ASP A 106 7.40 -14.40 0.47
N LEU A 107 8.37 -13.51 0.23
CA LEU A 107 9.02 -12.76 1.31
C LEU A 107 8.05 -11.75 1.96
N SER A 108 7.20 -11.12 1.16
CA SER A 108 6.15 -10.21 1.64
C SER A 108 5.11 -10.95 2.46
N ALA A 109 4.73 -12.15 2.05
CA ALA A 109 3.81 -13.00 2.80
C ALA A 109 4.36 -13.33 4.21
N GLU A 110 5.67 -13.60 4.34
CA GLU A 110 6.29 -13.83 5.66
C GLU A 110 6.24 -12.58 6.55
N VAL A 111 6.41 -11.37 5.97
CA VAL A 111 6.22 -10.10 6.69
C VAL A 111 4.77 -9.96 7.17
N LEU A 112 3.79 -10.21 6.29
CA LEU A 112 2.37 -10.13 6.62
C LEU A 112 1.98 -11.15 7.71
N LYS A 113 2.44 -12.41 7.60
CA LYS A 113 2.24 -13.44 8.64
C LYS A 113 2.78 -12.98 10.00
N ARG A 114 3.95 -12.37 9.99
CA ARG A 114 4.56 -11.86 11.22
C ARG A 114 3.77 -10.69 11.81
N LEU A 115 3.31 -9.74 11.00
CA LEU A 115 2.44 -8.64 11.46
C LEU A 115 1.15 -9.16 12.08
N LYS A 116 0.47 -10.10 11.43
CA LYS A 116 -0.74 -10.75 11.97
C LYS A 116 -0.49 -11.35 13.36
N SER A 117 0.69 -11.91 13.61
CA SER A 117 1.02 -12.55 14.91
C SER A 117 1.13 -11.57 16.08
N TYR A 118 1.17 -10.26 15.83
CA TYR A 118 1.19 -9.22 16.87
C TYR A 118 -0.19 -8.81 17.36
N VAL A 119 -1.25 -9.28 16.72
CA VAL A 119 -2.62 -9.10 17.20
C VAL A 119 -2.83 -10.00 18.43
N GLY A 120 -2.70 -9.38 19.63
CA GLY A 120 -2.47 -10.11 20.89
C GLY A 120 -3.70 -10.74 21.55
N ASP A 121 -4.92 -10.49 21.06
CA ASP A 121 -6.16 -10.97 21.68
C ASP A 121 -6.72 -12.27 21.06
N GLY A 122 -5.98 -12.86 20.13
CA GLY A 122 -6.38 -14.09 19.43
C GLY A 122 -7.36 -13.87 18.27
N THR A 123 -7.66 -12.61 17.91
CA THR A 123 -8.46 -12.31 16.72
C THR A 123 -7.70 -12.73 15.46
N ALA A 124 -8.35 -13.51 14.60
CA ALA A 124 -7.80 -13.89 13.31
C ALA A 124 -7.85 -12.70 12.33
N VAL A 125 -6.72 -12.41 11.67
CA VAL A 125 -6.65 -11.39 10.62
C VAL A 125 -6.85 -12.09 9.27
N ASN A 126 -8.09 -12.30 8.89
CA ASN A 126 -8.46 -12.93 7.61
C ASN A 126 -8.85 -11.90 6.56
N GLU A 127 -9.14 -10.68 7.00
CA GLU A 127 -9.53 -9.55 6.17
C GLU A 127 -8.71 -8.34 6.57
N ALA A 128 -8.19 -7.61 5.59
CA ALA A 128 -7.43 -6.38 5.83
C ALA A 128 -7.38 -5.48 4.59
N VAL A 129 -7.23 -4.19 4.82
CA VAL A 129 -6.78 -3.24 3.79
C VAL A 129 -5.26 -3.21 3.83
N VAL A 130 -4.62 -3.47 2.70
CA VAL A 130 -3.16 -3.39 2.52
C VAL A 130 -2.81 -2.20 1.63
N THR A 131 -1.76 -1.47 1.98
CA THR A 131 -1.40 -0.26 1.25
C THR A 131 -0.40 -0.52 0.14
N VAL A 132 -0.54 0.25 -0.95
CA VAL A 132 0.35 0.23 -2.11
C VAL A 132 0.75 1.64 -2.52
N PRO A 133 1.95 1.87 -3.08
CA PRO A 133 2.32 3.14 -3.69
C PRO A 133 1.33 3.56 -4.78
N ALA A 134 1.14 4.88 -4.96
CA ALA A 134 0.20 5.40 -5.96
C ALA A 134 0.53 4.99 -7.41
N LYS A 135 1.83 4.78 -7.70
CA LYS A 135 2.32 4.38 -9.04
C LYS A 135 2.54 2.87 -9.20
N PHE A 136 2.04 2.03 -8.27
CA PHE A 136 2.14 0.59 -8.49
C PHE A 136 1.39 0.18 -9.74
N THR A 137 2.07 -0.61 -10.58
CA THR A 137 1.49 -1.23 -11.77
C THR A 137 0.50 -2.33 -11.38
N VAL A 138 -0.30 -2.76 -12.33
CA VAL A 138 -1.24 -3.87 -12.13
C VAL A 138 -0.51 -5.11 -11.61
N ASN A 139 0.62 -5.49 -12.23
CA ASN A 139 1.41 -6.64 -11.80
C ASN A 139 1.89 -6.52 -10.34
N GLN A 140 2.32 -5.32 -9.92
CA GLN A 140 2.73 -5.08 -8.54
C GLN A 140 1.57 -5.17 -7.54
N LYS A 141 0.39 -4.73 -7.93
CA LYS A 141 -0.84 -4.84 -7.12
C LYS A 141 -1.28 -6.29 -6.99
N THR A 142 -1.33 -7.03 -8.10
CA THR A 142 -1.64 -8.47 -8.11
C THR A 142 -0.66 -9.26 -7.24
N ALA A 143 0.64 -9.00 -7.37
CA ALA A 143 1.66 -9.61 -6.51
C ALA A 143 1.46 -9.27 -5.02
N THR A 144 0.97 -8.05 -4.71
CA THR A 144 0.63 -7.67 -3.33
C THR A 144 -0.58 -8.44 -2.82
N MET A 145 -1.63 -8.61 -3.64
CA MET A 145 -2.79 -9.45 -3.32
C MET A 145 -2.36 -10.91 -3.11
N LYS A 146 -1.47 -11.43 -3.97
CA LYS A 146 -0.92 -12.78 -3.82
C LYS A 146 -0.14 -12.95 -2.51
N ALA A 147 0.65 -11.97 -2.12
CA ALA A 147 1.35 -11.99 -0.84
C ALA A 147 0.35 -12.03 0.35
N ALA A 148 -0.75 -11.28 0.25
CA ALA A 148 -1.82 -11.29 1.25
C ALA A 148 -2.50 -12.67 1.34
N GLU A 149 -2.84 -13.28 0.20
CA GLU A 149 -3.41 -14.63 0.12
C GLU A 149 -2.46 -15.68 0.75
N LEU A 150 -1.16 -15.66 0.39
CA LEU A 150 -0.13 -16.54 0.96
C LEU A 150 0.05 -16.33 2.47
N ALA A 151 -0.28 -15.14 2.98
CA ALA A 151 -0.31 -14.85 4.40
C ALA A 151 -1.61 -15.27 5.09
N GLY A 152 -2.59 -15.79 4.35
CA GLY A 152 -3.90 -16.18 4.85
C GLY A 152 -4.81 -14.99 5.16
N ILE A 153 -4.69 -13.91 4.39
CA ILE A 153 -5.66 -12.82 4.32
C ILE A 153 -6.53 -13.15 3.10
N THR A 154 -7.72 -13.69 3.36
CA THR A 154 -8.62 -14.23 2.32
C THR A 154 -9.46 -13.15 1.65
N HIS A 155 -9.65 -12.01 2.32
CA HIS A 155 -10.29 -10.83 1.77
C HIS A 155 -9.33 -9.63 1.97
N CYS A 156 -8.68 -9.22 0.90
CA CYS A 156 -7.71 -8.14 0.88
C CYS A 156 -8.19 -7.04 -0.07
N GLU A 157 -8.32 -5.83 0.46
CA GLU A 157 -8.54 -4.63 -0.33
C GLU A 157 -7.26 -3.80 -0.37
N LEU A 158 -7.02 -3.13 -1.50
CA LEU A 158 -5.86 -2.26 -1.65
C LEU A 158 -6.26 -0.79 -1.55
N ILE A 159 -5.41 0.00 -0.90
CA ILE A 159 -5.54 1.47 -0.89
C ILE A 159 -4.18 2.10 -1.18
N GLN A 160 -4.18 3.22 -1.91
CA GLN A 160 -2.94 3.96 -2.17
C GLN A 160 -2.41 4.62 -0.89
N GLU A 161 -1.10 4.47 -0.63
CA GLU A 161 -0.41 5.02 0.55
C GLU A 161 -0.72 6.51 0.79
N PRO A 162 -0.68 7.42 -0.22
CA PRO A 162 -1.00 8.83 0.01
C PRO A 162 -2.47 9.08 0.38
N ILE A 163 -3.41 8.28 -0.10
CA ILE A 163 -4.82 8.37 0.31
C ILE A 163 -4.95 7.92 1.77
N ALA A 164 -4.34 6.79 2.13
CA ALA A 164 -4.33 6.33 3.51
C ALA A 164 -3.71 7.38 4.44
N ALA A 165 -2.58 7.97 4.08
CA ALA A 165 -1.98 9.06 4.84
C ALA A 165 -2.95 10.24 5.02
N ALA A 166 -3.59 10.70 3.94
CA ALA A 166 -4.56 11.78 4.01
C ALA A 166 -5.72 11.47 4.97
N ILE A 167 -6.28 10.26 4.91
CA ILE A 167 -7.33 9.81 5.85
C ILE A 167 -6.84 9.87 7.30
N ALA A 168 -5.61 9.42 7.58
CA ALA A 168 -5.04 9.47 8.94
C ALA A 168 -4.91 10.89 9.48
N TYR A 169 -4.54 11.85 8.63
CA TYR A 169 -4.42 13.25 9.01
C TYR A 169 -5.78 13.96 9.19
N GLY A 170 -6.88 13.21 9.08
CA GLY A 170 -8.21 13.71 9.46
C GLY A 170 -8.80 14.68 8.46
N PHE A 171 -8.77 14.33 7.19
CA PHE A 171 -9.62 15.00 6.21
C PHE A 171 -11.05 14.87 6.68
N ASN A 172 -11.65 15.98 7.10
CA ASN A 172 -13.00 16.03 7.66
C ASN A 172 -13.86 17.02 6.84
N ALA A 173 -15.16 17.01 7.09
CA ALA A 173 -16.12 17.89 6.42
C ALA A 173 -15.84 19.39 6.57
N GLU A 174 -15.01 19.77 7.57
CA GLU A 174 -14.50 21.13 7.71
C GLU A 174 -13.26 21.38 6.85
N SER A 175 -12.68 20.33 6.22
CA SER A 175 -11.58 20.44 5.27
C SER A 175 -12.10 21.19 4.07
N LYS A 176 -11.63 22.43 3.91
CA LYS A 176 -11.95 23.25 2.73
C LYS A 176 -11.45 22.55 1.50
N ASP A 177 -12.16 22.74 0.39
CA ASP A 177 -11.67 22.36 -0.93
C ASP A 177 -10.25 22.93 -1.14
N GLY A 178 -9.37 22.15 -1.75
CA GLY A 178 -7.99 22.60 -1.97
C GLY A 178 -7.01 21.45 -2.11
N TYR A 179 -5.74 21.77 -1.89
CA TYR A 179 -4.63 20.86 -2.15
C TYR A 179 -3.81 20.60 -0.88
N TRP A 180 -3.31 19.36 -0.77
CA TRP A 180 -2.33 18.92 0.22
C TRP A 180 -1.21 18.17 -0.50
N LEU A 181 -0.01 18.24 0.04
CA LEU A 181 1.12 17.49 -0.46
C LEU A 181 1.47 16.40 0.54
N VAL A 182 1.36 15.13 0.16
CA VAL A 182 1.95 14.03 0.91
C VAL A 182 3.42 13.94 0.53
N PHE A 183 4.28 14.05 1.52
CA PHE A 183 5.73 13.94 1.42
C PHE A 183 6.15 12.62 2.08
N ASP A 184 6.21 11.56 1.28
CA ASP A 184 6.61 10.24 1.74
C ASP A 184 8.09 10.01 1.48
N PHE A 185 8.89 10.14 2.54
CA PHE A 185 10.30 9.86 2.47
C PHE A 185 10.60 8.55 3.21
N GLY A 186 10.54 7.46 2.45
CA GLY A 186 10.79 6.11 2.94
C GLY A 186 12.27 5.80 3.19
N GLY A 187 12.56 4.55 3.55
CA GLY A 187 13.94 4.11 3.75
C GLY A 187 14.71 3.97 2.44
N GLY A 188 14.05 3.76 1.33
CA GLY A 188 14.70 3.55 0.05
C GLY A 188 14.07 4.26 -1.14
N THR A 189 12.86 4.76 -1.01
CA THR A 189 12.09 5.49 -2.03
C THR A 189 11.66 6.84 -1.49
N PHE A 190 11.40 7.75 -2.40
CA PHE A 190 10.75 9.02 -2.15
C PHE A 190 9.54 9.16 -3.08
N ASP A 191 8.37 9.44 -2.51
CA ASP A 191 7.15 9.67 -3.23
C ASP A 191 6.49 10.97 -2.76
N ALA A 192 6.14 11.83 -3.71
CA ALA A 192 5.37 13.04 -3.51
C ALA A 192 4.01 12.87 -4.18
N ALA A 193 2.92 13.05 -3.45
CA ALA A 193 1.58 12.99 -4.01
C ALA A 193 0.81 14.28 -3.69
N LEU A 194 0.27 14.89 -4.73
CA LEU A 194 -0.65 16.00 -4.62
C LEU A 194 -2.06 15.45 -4.42
N ILE A 195 -2.64 15.72 -3.27
CA ILE A 195 -4.00 15.33 -2.93
C ILE A 195 -4.91 16.54 -3.14
N ARG A 196 -6.02 16.33 -3.83
CA ARG A 196 -7.11 17.31 -3.95
C ARG A 196 -8.31 16.85 -3.14
N SER A 197 -8.91 17.78 -2.40
CA SER A 197 -10.25 17.65 -1.87
C SER A 197 -11.20 18.55 -2.64
N ASP A 198 -12.35 18.02 -3.01
CA ASP A 198 -13.42 18.70 -3.72
C ASP A 198 -14.76 18.19 -3.17
N GLU A 199 -15.56 19.09 -2.56
CA GLU A 199 -16.81 18.74 -1.87
C GLU A 199 -16.65 17.57 -0.88
N GLY A 200 -15.50 17.50 -0.17
CA GLY A 200 -15.17 16.44 0.79
C GLY A 200 -14.72 15.10 0.16
N VAL A 201 -14.65 15.02 -1.16
CA VAL A 201 -14.09 13.86 -1.86
C VAL A 201 -12.58 14.04 -2.02
N ILE A 202 -11.78 13.15 -1.45
CA ILE A 202 -10.31 13.16 -1.56
C ILE A 202 -9.85 12.21 -2.66
N GLN A 203 -8.91 12.70 -3.46
CA GLN A 203 -8.30 11.91 -4.54
C GLN A 203 -6.84 12.30 -4.74
N VAL A 204 -6.04 11.37 -5.24
CA VAL A 204 -4.70 11.69 -5.77
C VAL A 204 -4.88 12.48 -7.05
N PHE A 205 -4.36 13.71 -7.09
CA PHE A 205 -4.46 14.58 -8.26
C PHE A 205 -3.27 14.37 -9.20
N ASP A 206 -2.06 14.25 -8.62
CA ASP A 206 -0.83 14.00 -9.37
C ASP A 206 0.26 13.47 -8.45
N THR A 207 1.24 12.75 -9.00
CA THR A 207 2.33 12.15 -8.24
C THR A 207 3.68 12.30 -8.94
N GLU A 208 4.75 12.40 -8.16
CA GLU A 208 6.13 12.36 -8.63
C GLU A 208 6.99 11.64 -7.59
N GLY A 209 8.12 11.04 -8.02
CA GLY A 209 8.95 10.30 -7.06
C GLY A 209 10.30 9.88 -7.62
N ASP A 210 11.10 9.26 -6.74
CA ASP A 210 12.39 8.65 -7.09
C ASP A 210 12.55 7.33 -6.32
N ASN A 211 12.53 6.23 -7.04
CA ASN A 211 12.66 4.87 -6.50
C ASN A 211 14.05 4.56 -5.92
N TYR A 212 15.00 5.48 -6.07
CA TYR A 212 16.40 5.34 -5.61
C TYR A 212 16.80 6.42 -4.60
N LEU A 213 15.85 7.22 -4.09
CA LEU A 213 16.06 8.26 -3.09
C LEU A 213 15.35 7.88 -1.79
N GLY A 214 16.11 7.68 -0.71
CA GLY A 214 15.54 7.30 0.59
C GLY A 214 16.54 7.43 1.73
N GLY A 215 16.12 7.07 2.92
CA GLY A 215 16.94 7.11 4.13
C GLY A 215 18.27 6.36 4.01
N LYS A 216 18.32 5.25 3.24
CA LYS A 216 19.57 4.52 2.98
C LYS A 216 20.60 5.34 2.20
N ASN A 217 20.15 6.23 1.31
CA ASN A 217 21.07 7.10 0.58
C ASN A 217 21.70 8.12 1.53
N MET A 218 20.94 8.58 2.54
CA MET A 218 21.46 9.40 3.62
C MET A 218 22.49 8.62 4.47
N ASP A 219 22.23 7.32 4.75
CA ASP A 219 23.21 6.47 5.44
C ASP A 219 24.51 6.40 4.65
N TYR A 220 24.44 6.12 3.33
CA TYR A 220 25.65 6.06 2.51
C TYR A 220 26.34 7.43 2.35
N ALA A 221 25.61 8.53 2.34
CA ALA A 221 26.23 9.86 2.36
C ALA A 221 27.06 10.10 3.64
N ILE A 222 26.56 9.63 4.79
CA ILE A 222 27.30 9.66 6.06
C ILE A 222 28.52 8.73 6.00
N VAL A 223 28.36 7.51 5.48
CA VAL A 223 29.47 6.55 5.29
C VAL A 223 30.57 7.17 4.45
N ASP A 224 30.23 7.67 3.26
CA ASP A 224 31.19 8.15 2.26
C ASP A 224 31.86 9.48 2.66
N THR A 225 31.14 10.33 3.43
CA THR A 225 31.63 11.69 3.76
C THR A 225 32.28 11.76 5.15
N LEU A 226 31.86 10.94 6.11
CA LEU A 226 32.33 11.01 7.50
C LEU A 226 33.07 9.76 7.94
N LEU A 227 32.47 8.56 7.78
CA LEU A 227 33.03 7.35 8.41
C LEU A 227 34.24 6.79 7.66
N ILE A 228 34.18 6.66 6.34
CA ILE A 228 35.32 6.19 5.55
C ILE A 228 36.51 7.18 5.63
N PRO A 229 36.32 8.51 5.46
CA PRO A 229 37.41 9.47 5.64
C PRO A 229 38.02 9.46 7.04
N TYR A 230 37.24 9.22 8.11
CA TYR A 230 37.76 9.04 9.45
C TYR A 230 38.66 7.81 9.52
N LEU A 231 38.21 6.65 9.02
CA LEU A 231 38.99 5.42 9.03
C LEU A 231 40.30 5.57 8.20
N GLN A 232 40.23 6.20 7.02
CA GLN A 232 41.41 6.45 6.19
C GLN A 232 42.47 7.34 6.86
N LYS A 233 42.03 8.23 7.74
CA LYS A 233 42.94 9.10 8.51
C LYS A 233 43.66 8.34 9.63
N GLU A 234 42.98 7.41 10.26
CA GLU A 234 43.47 6.70 11.46
C GLU A 234 44.14 5.36 11.13
N TYR A 235 43.90 4.76 9.96
CA TYR A 235 44.29 3.41 9.57
C TYR A 235 44.84 3.35 8.14
N ALA A 236 45.73 2.37 7.89
CA ALA A 236 46.25 2.09 6.56
C ALA A 236 45.18 1.35 5.71
N LEU A 237 44.52 2.06 4.79
CA LEU A 237 43.41 1.54 3.98
C LEU A 237 43.59 1.85 2.48
N ASP A 238 44.73 2.28 2.01
CA ASP A 238 44.91 2.73 0.62
C ASP A 238 44.63 1.61 -0.40
N ALA A 239 45.15 0.39 -0.17
CA ALA A 239 44.90 -0.75 -1.03
C ALA A 239 43.48 -1.26 -0.89
N THR A 240 42.87 -1.15 0.28
CA THR A 240 41.46 -1.50 0.54
C THR A 240 40.53 -0.59 -0.22
N ILE A 241 40.78 0.69 -0.22
CA ILE A 241 39.96 1.68 -0.97
C ILE A 241 40.17 1.57 -2.48
N ALA A 242 41.40 1.24 -2.93
CA ALA A 242 41.70 1.03 -4.35
C ALA A 242 41.09 -0.26 -4.92
N ASP A 243 40.80 -1.24 -4.09
CA ASP A 243 40.08 -2.47 -4.46
C ASP A 243 38.57 -2.23 -4.35
N GLU A 244 37.89 -2.13 -5.48
CA GLU A 244 36.45 -1.84 -5.55
C GLU A 244 35.59 -2.80 -4.68
N ARG A 245 35.93 -4.10 -4.67
CA ARG A 245 35.22 -5.10 -3.88
C ARG A 245 35.40 -4.87 -2.39
N LYS A 246 36.63 -4.65 -1.93
CA LYS A 246 36.93 -4.41 -0.51
C LYS A 246 36.33 -3.09 -0.05
N HIS A 247 36.42 -2.05 -0.89
CA HIS A 247 35.80 -0.75 -0.62
C HIS A 247 34.29 -0.91 -0.43
N GLN A 248 33.61 -1.68 -1.30
CA GLN A 248 32.19 -1.96 -1.13
C GLN A 248 31.88 -2.74 0.15
N VAL A 249 32.69 -3.72 0.52
CA VAL A 249 32.54 -4.45 1.80
C VAL A 249 32.69 -3.51 2.99
N LEU A 250 33.70 -2.62 2.99
CA LEU A 250 33.89 -1.62 4.04
C LEU A 250 32.69 -0.66 4.12
N ARG A 251 32.20 -0.20 2.97
CA ARG A 251 31.05 0.69 2.87
C ARG A 251 29.79 0.05 3.45
N GLU A 252 29.53 -1.23 3.13
CA GLU A 252 28.42 -2.00 3.72
C GLU A 252 28.58 -2.23 5.23
N ALA A 253 29.81 -2.45 5.70
CA ALA A 253 30.09 -2.61 7.13
C ALA A 253 29.86 -1.32 7.93
N MET A 254 30.05 -0.16 7.31
CA MET A 254 29.83 1.15 7.95
C MET A 254 28.35 1.57 7.95
N LYS A 255 27.52 1.02 7.05
CA LYS A 255 26.10 1.42 6.91
C LYS A 255 25.30 1.30 8.23
N PRO A 256 25.38 0.23 9.05
CA PRO A 256 24.68 0.16 10.33
C PRO A 256 25.03 1.28 11.30
N PHE A 257 26.28 1.71 11.35
CA PHE A 257 26.70 2.85 12.18
C PHE A 257 26.14 4.17 11.64
N ALA A 258 26.14 4.35 10.33
CA ALA A 258 25.57 5.54 9.70
C ALA A 258 24.04 5.64 9.94
N GLU A 259 23.32 4.53 9.90
CA GLU A 259 21.90 4.50 10.22
C GLU A 259 21.63 4.88 11.68
N GLU A 260 22.45 4.41 12.62
CA GLU A 260 22.39 4.80 14.03
C GLU A 260 22.67 6.30 14.20
N ILE A 261 23.69 6.83 13.51
CA ILE A 261 24.03 8.27 13.50
C ILE A 261 22.83 9.08 12.98
N LYS A 262 22.30 8.75 11.80
CA LYS A 262 21.16 9.44 11.18
C LYS A 262 19.95 9.48 12.12
N ASN A 263 19.62 8.35 12.72
CA ASN A 263 18.46 8.24 13.60
C ASN A 263 18.67 9.07 14.88
N SER A 264 19.87 8.99 15.48
CA SER A 264 20.18 9.70 16.71
C SER A 264 20.17 11.23 16.55
N VAL A 265 20.76 11.76 15.46
CA VAL A 265 20.83 13.23 15.26
C VAL A 265 19.47 13.85 14.93
N SER A 266 18.45 13.08 14.64
CA SER A 266 17.08 13.57 14.54
C SER A 266 16.56 14.11 15.87
N PHE A 267 17.08 13.58 16.99
CA PHE A 267 16.66 13.95 18.34
C PHE A 267 17.78 14.60 19.19
N ASN A 268 19.05 14.30 18.86
CA ASN A 268 20.22 14.73 19.63
C ASN A 268 21.12 15.67 18.82
N ASN A 269 21.76 16.64 19.49
CA ASN A 269 22.69 17.58 18.86
C ASN A 269 24.09 16.99 18.59
N LYS A 270 24.41 15.89 19.26
CA LYS A 270 25.67 15.15 19.13
C LYS A 270 25.40 13.66 19.27
N ILE A 271 26.28 12.85 18.68
CA ILE A 271 26.32 11.41 18.86
C ILE A 271 27.76 10.94 18.99
N ASP A 272 28.01 10.06 19.96
CA ASP A 272 29.24 9.32 20.11
C ASP A 272 29.07 7.93 19.50
N ILE A 273 29.94 7.53 18.58
CA ILE A 273 29.92 6.24 17.92
C ILE A 273 31.16 5.47 18.34
N LEU A 274 30.93 4.29 18.87
CA LEU A 274 31.98 3.34 19.26
C LEU A 274 31.66 1.96 18.69
N SER A 275 32.59 1.39 17.91
CA SER A 275 32.50 -0.02 17.49
C SER A 275 32.94 -0.96 18.62
N ASN A 276 32.46 -2.22 18.58
CA ASN A 276 32.97 -3.22 19.50
C ASN A 276 34.38 -3.64 19.13
N LEU A 277 35.19 -4.04 20.14
CA LEU A 277 36.53 -4.58 19.94
C LEU A 277 36.49 -5.77 18.96
N GLY A 278 37.40 -5.78 17.99
CA GLY A 278 37.55 -6.83 16.99
C GLY A 278 36.39 -6.89 15.96
N GLU A 279 35.41 -5.97 16.01
CA GLU A 279 34.23 -6.02 15.11
C GLU A 279 34.61 -5.70 13.67
N LEU A 280 35.52 -4.75 13.45
CA LEU A 280 35.92 -4.28 12.14
C LEU A 280 37.19 -4.95 11.57
N GLY A 281 37.86 -5.77 12.37
CA GLY A 281 39.10 -6.44 11.98
C GLY A 281 40.29 -5.50 11.96
N ASN A 282 41.32 -5.85 11.15
CA ASN A 282 42.57 -5.13 11.10
C ASN A 282 42.74 -4.40 9.76
N ASP A 283 43.48 -3.30 9.79
CA ASP A 283 43.93 -2.58 8.61
C ASP A 283 45.09 -3.33 7.88
N GLU A 284 45.65 -2.70 6.85
CA GLU A 284 46.70 -3.31 6.01
C GLU A 284 48.03 -3.52 6.76
N ASP A 285 48.29 -2.77 7.83
CA ASP A 285 49.46 -2.89 8.68
C ASP A 285 49.20 -3.82 9.87
N GLY A 286 48.04 -4.40 10.01
CA GLY A 286 47.65 -5.29 11.09
C GLY A 286 47.17 -4.59 12.35
N LYS A 287 46.93 -3.28 12.32
CA LYS A 287 46.35 -2.50 13.41
C LYS A 287 44.85 -2.75 13.46
N GLU A 288 44.32 -3.05 14.63
CA GLU A 288 42.87 -3.23 14.85
C GLU A 288 42.15 -1.92 14.55
N MET A 289 41.10 -2.04 13.70
CA MET A 289 40.26 -0.91 13.32
C MET A 289 39.11 -0.74 14.31
N GLU A 290 38.89 0.49 14.75
CA GLU A 290 37.78 0.89 15.61
C GLU A 290 37.18 2.19 15.11
N LEU A 291 35.85 2.33 15.26
CA LEU A 291 35.18 3.63 15.22
C LEU A 291 35.15 4.16 16.66
N ASP A 292 35.73 5.32 16.87
CA ASP A 292 35.67 6.07 18.14
C ASP A 292 35.63 7.57 17.77
N LEU A 293 34.45 8.07 17.51
CA LEU A 293 34.28 9.46 17.09
C LEU A 293 32.99 10.08 17.59
N THR A 294 33.06 11.38 17.85
CA THR A 294 31.90 12.23 18.17
C THR A 294 31.54 13.06 16.97
N LEU A 295 30.28 13.00 16.53
CA LEU A 295 29.76 13.79 15.43
C LEU A 295 28.74 14.81 15.93
N SER A 296 28.77 16.02 15.37
CA SER A 296 27.72 17.02 15.60
C SER A 296 26.56 16.79 14.63
N ARG A 297 25.35 17.21 15.04
CA ARG A 297 24.17 17.24 14.16
C ARG A 297 24.45 17.99 12.87
N ASN A 298 25.16 19.12 12.93
CA ASN A 298 25.43 19.96 11.77
C ASN A 298 26.31 19.24 10.75
N ASP A 299 27.33 18.49 11.19
CA ASP A 299 28.20 17.72 10.28
C ASP A 299 27.38 16.66 9.55
N VAL A 300 26.51 15.95 10.26
CA VAL A 300 25.63 14.91 9.68
C VAL A 300 24.58 15.53 8.75
N PHE A 301 23.97 16.65 9.16
CA PHE A 301 23.01 17.36 8.32
C PHE A 301 23.60 17.87 7.02
N ALA A 302 24.86 18.32 7.05
CA ALA A 302 25.58 18.76 5.84
C ALA A 302 25.70 17.62 4.81
N CYS A 303 25.87 16.36 5.26
CA CYS A 303 25.93 15.20 4.37
C CYS A 303 24.53 14.85 3.80
N MET A 304 23.48 15.02 4.58
CA MET A 304 22.12 14.65 4.21
C MET A 304 21.40 15.72 3.38
N ALA A 305 21.77 16.99 3.53
CA ALA A 305 21.09 18.13 2.91
C ALA A 305 20.93 18.04 1.39
N PRO A 306 21.93 17.59 0.60
CA PRO A 306 21.76 17.46 -0.86
C PRO A 306 20.65 16.47 -1.25
N LEU A 307 20.47 15.40 -0.48
CA LEU A 307 19.42 14.39 -0.72
C LEU A 307 18.04 14.90 -0.32
N ALA A 308 17.96 15.62 0.80
CA ALA A 308 16.73 16.31 1.21
C ALA A 308 16.34 17.37 0.17
N GLN A 309 17.30 18.12 -0.37
CA GLN A 309 17.06 19.13 -1.42
C GLN A 309 16.51 18.47 -2.68
N LYS A 310 17.06 17.33 -3.10
CA LYS A 310 16.57 16.59 -4.27
C LYS A 310 15.09 16.20 -4.12
N ALA A 311 14.69 15.71 -2.93
CA ALA A 311 13.29 15.39 -2.65
C ALA A 311 12.39 16.62 -2.73
N ILE A 312 12.86 17.75 -2.22
CA ILE A 312 12.13 19.02 -2.27
C ILE A 312 12.01 19.54 -3.71
N ASP A 313 13.06 19.40 -4.50
CA ASP A 313 13.04 19.82 -5.92
C ASP A 313 12.01 19.00 -6.72
N ILE A 314 11.84 17.71 -6.40
CA ILE A 314 10.77 16.87 -6.97
C ILE A 314 9.39 17.43 -6.59
N CYS A 315 9.18 17.82 -5.33
CA CYS A 315 7.93 18.46 -4.90
C CYS A 315 7.67 19.80 -5.62
N LEU A 316 8.69 20.61 -5.78
CA LEU A 316 8.57 21.89 -6.50
C LEU A 316 8.20 21.68 -7.98
N ALA A 317 8.82 20.71 -8.64
CA ALA A 317 8.48 20.36 -10.02
C ALA A 317 7.04 19.83 -10.15
N LEU A 318 6.59 19.00 -9.18
CA LEU A 318 5.20 18.51 -9.11
C LEU A 318 4.21 19.68 -8.99
N LEU A 319 4.48 20.64 -8.12
CA LEU A 319 3.61 21.81 -7.94
C LEU A 319 3.62 22.70 -9.19
N GLU A 320 4.80 22.98 -9.76
CA GLU A 320 4.95 23.85 -10.94
C GLU A 320 4.19 23.32 -12.16
N ARG A 321 4.27 22.00 -12.44
CA ARG A 321 3.55 21.41 -13.58
C ARG A 321 2.03 21.46 -13.42
N ASN A 322 1.53 21.56 -12.18
CA ASN A 322 0.12 21.73 -11.85
C ASN A 322 -0.29 23.20 -11.66
N ASN A 323 0.60 24.16 -11.99
CA ASN A 323 0.40 25.60 -11.81
C ASN A 323 0.10 25.98 -10.36
N LEU A 324 0.67 25.26 -9.39
CA LEU A 324 0.54 25.48 -7.96
C LEU A 324 1.86 25.92 -7.34
N SER A 325 1.76 26.50 -6.17
CA SER A 325 2.88 26.83 -5.29
C SER A 325 2.60 26.34 -3.88
N GLY A 326 3.57 26.35 -2.98
CA GLY A 326 3.35 25.98 -1.60
C GLY A 326 2.30 26.81 -0.85
N LYS A 327 1.98 28.02 -1.36
CA LYS A 327 0.91 28.87 -0.78
C LYS A 327 -0.49 28.39 -1.09
N ASP A 328 -0.62 27.56 -2.14
CA ASP A 328 -1.89 26.96 -2.57
C ASP A 328 -2.19 25.67 -1.80
N LEU A 329 -1.20 25.18 -1.03
CA LEU A 329 -1.34 24.01 -0.18
C LEU A 329 -1.91 24.39 1.19
N HIS A 330 -2.87 23.61 1.67
CA HIS A 330 -3.30 23.70 3.08
C HIS A 330 -2.19 23.24 4.01
N SER A 331 -1.57 22.10 3.73
CA SER A 331 -0.41 21.61 4.48
C SER A 331 0.36 20.53 3.71
N ILE A 332 1.56 20.24 4.23
CA ILE A 332 2.38 19.09 3.83
C ILE A 332 2.20 18.00 4.88
N LEU A 333 1.77 16.82 4.45
CA LEU A 333 1.56 15.64 5.29
C LEU A 333 2.81 14.76 5.25
N LEU A 334 3.38 14.47 6.40
CA LEU A 334 4.64 13.74 6.50
C LEU A 334 4.42 12.23 6.64
N VAL A 335 5.13 11.45 5.83
CA VAL A 335 5.19 9.99 5.88
C VAL A 335 6.65 9.54 5.86
N GLY A 336 6.95 8.43 6.55
CA GLY A 336 8.26 7.80 6.59
C GLY A 336 9.21 8.33 7.65
N GLY A 337 10.13 7.48 8.10
CA GLY A 337 11.06 7.74 9.20
C GLY A 337 12.00 8.93 9.03
N PRO A 338 12.62 9.16 7.85
CA PRO A 338 13.47 10.32 7.60
C PRO A 338 12.79 11.67 7.86
N THR A 339 11.45 11.74 7.77
CA THR A 339 10.69 12.98 8.03
C THR A 339 10.66 13.41 9.51
N TYR A 340 11.17 12.58 10.43
CA TYR A 340 11.46 13.03 11.80
C TYR A 340 12.61 14.03 11.86
N SER A 341 13.49 14.02 10.85
CA SER A 341 14.67 14.89 10.84
C SER A 341 14.25 16.37 10.83
N PRO A 342 14.73 17.19 11.79
CA PRO A 342 14.54 18.64 11.77
C PRO A 342 15.02 19.26 10.47
N LEU A 343 16.12 18.75 9.89
CA LEU A 343 16.65 19.22 8.60
C LEU A 343 15.57 19.22 7.51
N ILE A 344 14.88 18.08 7.34
CA ILE A 344 13.86 17.94 6.30
C ILE A 344 12.69 18.89 6.57
N ARG A 345 12.21 18.96 7.81
CA ARG A 345 11.08 19.78 8.21
C ARG A 345 11.36 21.28 8.03
N GLU A 346 12.55 21.73 8.38
CA GLU A 346 12.99 23.13 8.20
C GLU A 346 13.11 23.46 6.71
N MET A 347 13.78 22.60 5.92
CA MET A 347 13.92 22.80 4.49
C MET A 347 12.56 22.81 3.75
N LEU A 348 11.64 21.93 4.08
CA LEU A 348 10.27 21.94 3.53
C LEU A 348 9.58 23.26 3.81
N LYS A 349 9.64 23.73 5.05
CA LYS A 349 9.02 24.99 5.49
C LYS A 349 9.61 26.20 4.78
N GLU A 350 10.94 26.23 4.64
CA GLU A 350 11.64 27.34 4.02
C GLU A 350 11.47 27.37 2.49
N ARG A 351 11.51 26.20 1.84
CA ARG A 351 11.57 26.13 0.37
C ARG A 351 10.18 26.08 -0.28
N LEU A 352 9.23 25.37 0.33
CA LEU A 352 7.86 25.33 -0.19
C LEU A 352 7.00 26.48 0.38
N GLY A 353 7.28 26.96 1.60
CA GLY A 353 6.49 28.01 2.23
C GLY A 353 5.10 27.58 2.67
N ALA A 354 4.85 26.27 2.77
CA ALA A 354 3.60 25.66 3.23
C ALA A 354 3.71 25.22 4.70
N MET A 355 2.57 25.06 5.35
CA MET A 355 2.51 24.48 6.69
C MET A 355 2.90 22.99 6.65
N VAL A 356 3.82 22.58 7.52
CA VAL A 356 4.17 21.16 7.68
C VAL A 356 3.35 20.61 8.84
N ASP A 357 2.48 19.67 8.57
CA ASP A 357 1.66 19.01 9.58
C ASP A 357 2.46 17.91 10.29
N THR A 358 2.50 17.97 11.62
CA THR A 358 3.21 17.02 12.48
C THR A 358 2.28 16.38 13.51
N SER A 359 0.98 16.46 13.31
CA SER A 359 -0.03 15.99 14.27
C SER A 359 -0.09 14.46 14.37
N ILE A 360 0.31 13.76 13.31
CA ILE A 360 0.31 12.30 13.22
C ILE A 360 1.75 11.77 13.19
N ASN A 361 1.92 10.58 13.76
CA ASN A 361 3.19 9.86 13.68
C ASN A 361 3.46 9.41 12.23
N PRO A 362 4.50 9.93 11.55
CA PRO A 362 4.75 9.65 10.14
C PRO A 362 5.10 8.18 9.84
N MET A 363 5.49 7.41 10.86
CA MET A 363 5.80 5.98 10.70
C MET A 363 4.56 5.09 10.70
N THR A 364 3.41 5.61 11.15
CA THR A 364 2.17 4.82 11.28
C THR A 364 0.97 5.46 10.60
N ALA A 365 1.15 6.65 10.02
CA ALA A 365 0.07 7.38 9.36
C ALA A 365 -0.64 6.51 8.31
N VAL A 366 0.14 5.79 7.50
CA VAL A 366 -0.38 4.96 6.41
C VAL A 366 -1.22 3.80 6.94
N SER A 367 -0.75 3.03 7.93
CA SER A 367 -1.53 1.92 8.51
C SER A 367 -2.74 2.39 9.31
N VAL A 368 -2.65 3.55 9.96
CA VAL A 368 -3.80 4.19 10.64
C VAL A 368 -4.89 4.53 9.63
N GLY A 369 -4.52 5.20 8.53
CA GLY A 369 -5.47 5.54 7.48
C GLY A 369 -6.07 4.33 6.78
N ALA A 370 -5.25 3.30 6.53
CA ALA A 370 -5.73 2.03 5.98
C ALA A 370 -6.76 1.35 6.92
N ALA A 371 -6.54 1.36 8.24
CA ALA A 371 -7.50 0.81 9.20
C ALA A 371 -8.79 1.63 9.26
N LEU A 372 -8.69 2.95 9.22
CA LEU A 372 -9.86 3.84 9.14
C LEU A 372 -10.66 3.54 7.87
N TYR A 373 -10.01 3.40 6.72
CA TYR A 373 -10.65 3.01 5.48
C TYR A 373 -11.27 1.61 5.57
N ALA A 374 -10.57 0.62 6.16
CA ALA A 374 -11.09 -0.73 6.39
C ALA A 374 -12.43 -0.71 7.14
N SER A 375 -12.60 0.21 8.09
CA SER A 375 -13.85 0.35 8.84
C SER A 375 -15.06 0.77 8.00
N THR A 376 -14.87 1.21 6.77
CA THR A 376 -15.92 1.55 5.82
C THR A 376 -16.33 0.37 4.92
N ILE A 377 -15.48 -0.68 4.85
CA ILE A 377 -15.67 -1.83 3.99
C ILE A 377 -16.42 -2.93 4.73
N LYS A 378 -17.40 -3.55 4.06
CA LYS A 378 -18.17 -4.65 4.63
C LYS A 378 -17.30 -5.90 4.78
N SER A 379 -17.33 -6.54 5.94
CA SER A 379 -16.66 -7.83 6.18
C SER A 379 -17.42 -8.96 5.50
N GLU A 380 -16.71 -9.79 4.75
CA GLU A 380 -17.28 -11.00 4.14
C GLU A 380 -17.24 -12.20 5.10
N THR A 381 -16.26 -12.22 6.02
CA THR A 381 -16.11 -13.34 6.98
C THR A 381 -17.04 -13.22 8.19
N GLY A 382 -17.62 -12.07 8.44
CA GLY A 382 -18.59 -11.85 9.53
C GLY A 382 -19.89 -12.64 9.39
N ASP A 383 -20.18 -13.19 8.22
CA ASP A 383 -21.37 -14.04 7.98
C ASP A 383 -21.17 -15.52 8.41
N VAL A 384 -19.96 -15.91 8.84
CA VAL A 384 -19.65 -17.31 9.23
C VAL A 384 -19.67 -17.53 10.76
N GLU A 385 -19.68 -16.46 11.58
CA GLU A 385 -20.02 -16.66 12.99
C GLU A 385 -21.47 -17.12 13.10
N LYS A 386 -21.66 -18.35 13.56
CA LYS A 386 -22.91 -19.02 13.91
C LYS A 386 -24.09 -18.07 13.81
N GLN A 387 -24.80 -18.12 12.67
CA GLN A 387 -26.10 -17.51 12.54
C GLN A 387 -26.81 -17.88 13.84
N ASN A 388 -27.04 -16.91 14.69
CA ASN A 388 -27.91 -17.08 15.80
C ASN A 388 -29.29 -17.20 15.13
N GLU A 389 -29.72 -18.43 14.86
CA GLU A 389 -30.98 -18.73 14.15
C GLU A 389 -32.19 -18.04 14.80
N GLU A 390 -31.99 -17.48 15.99
CA GLU A 390 -32.99 -16.72 16.76
C GLU A 390 -32.89 -15.20 16.60
N ALA A 391 -31.85 -14.64 15.90
CA ALA A 391 -31.72 -13.21 15.74
C ALA A 391 -32.54 -12.68 14.55
N LEU A 392 -33.28 -11.62 14.78
CA LEU A 392 -34.08 -10.98 13.75
C LEU A 392 -33.17 -10.24 12.76
N ARG A 393 -33.34 -10.51 11.46
CA ARG A 393 -32.59 -9.85 10.41
C ARG A 393 -33.16 -8.48 10.10
N LEU A 394 -32.32 -7.46 10.16
CA LEU A 394 -32.60 -6.10 9.73
C LEU A 394 -31.84 -5.83 8.43
N ASP A 395 -32.55 -5.32 7.42
CA ASP A 395 -31.92 -4.76 6.22
C ASP A 395 -31.73 -3.27 6.47
N MET A 396 -30.48 -2.80 6.33
CA MET A 396 -30.11 -1.39 6.54
C MET A 396 -29.38 -0.83 5.32
N GLU A 397 -29.85 0.31 4.85
CA GLU A 397 -29.23 1.07 3.76
C GLU A 397 -28.74 2.42 4.31
N TYR A 398 -27.47 2.73 4.13
CA TYR A 398 -26.83 3.98 4.55
C TYR A 398 -25.49 4.15 3.83
N GLU A 399 -25.04 5.39 3.70
CA GLU A 399 -23.69 5.68 3.21
C GLU A 399 -22.65 5.33 4.30
N SER A 400 -21.68 4.50 3.95
CA SER A 400 -20.61 4.11 4.90
C SER A 400 -19.57 5.21 5.14
N THR A 401 -19.58 6.25 4.29
CA THR A 401 -18.76 7.45 4.41
C THR A 401 -19.65 8.67 4.23
N SER A 402 -19.49 9.69 5.08
CA SER A 402 -20.25 10.95 4.99
C SER A 402 -19.33 12.15 5.23
N VAL A 403 -19.56 13.22 4.51
CA VAL A 403 -18.93 14.52 4.75
C VAL A 403 -19.73 15.39 5.70
N GLU A 404 -21.00 15.02 5.93
CA GLU A 404 -21.92 15.74 6.79
C GLU A 404 -21.74 15.34 8.26
N ALA A 405 -22.22 16.19 9.17
CA ALA A 405 -22.21 15.91 10.62
C ALA A 405 -23.35 14.95 11.04
N SER A 406 -24.16 14.50 10.11
CA SER A 406 -25.22 13.52 10.33
C SER A 406 -25.41 12.64 9.08
N GLU A 407 -26.01 11.48 9.26
CA GLU A 407 -26.33 10.55 8.18
C GLU A 407 -27.68 9.89 8.38
N TRP A 408 -28.37 9.56 7.30
CA TRP A 408 -29.67 8.90 7.32
C TRP A 408 -29.50 7.39 7.11
N ILE A 409 -30.10 6.62 8.01
CA ILE A 409 -30.10 5.15 7.93
C ILE A 409 -31.53 4.70 7.67
N ALA A 410 -31.75 4.05 6.52
CA ALA A 410 -32.99 3.36 6.24
C ALA A 410 -32.92 1.96 6.84
N VAL A 411 -33.93 1.57 7.62
CA VAL A 411 -34.01 0.28 8.32
C VAL A 411 -35.33 -0.38 8.01
N LYS A 412 -35.30 -1.64 7.57
CA LYS A 412 -36.49 -2.47 7.39
C LYS A 412 -36.28 -3.85 8.02
N CYS A 413 -37.37 -4.49 8.39
CA CYS A 413 -37.36 -5.81 8.98
C CYS A 413 -37.73 -6.86 7.91
N GLY A 414 -36.90 -7.88 7.72
CA GLY A 414 -37.16 -8.95 6.75
C GLY A 414 -38.38 -9.82 7.09
N GLN A 415 -38.76 -9.89 8.37
CA GLN A 415 -39.95 -10.64 8.85
C GLN A 415 -40.55 -9.92 10.05
N LEU A 416 -41.87 -9.93 10.17
CA LEU A 416 -42.56 -9.42 11.35
C LEU A 416 -42.38 -10.36 12.56
N VAL A 417 -42.09 -9.80 13.71
CA VAL A 417 -41.98 -10.55 14.97
C VAL A 417 -43.34 -10.57 15.65
N ASN A 418 -43.91 -11.75 15.84
CA ASN A 418 -45.23 -11.96 16.49
C ASN A 418 -46.35 -11.06 15.89
N GLU A 419 -46.35 -10.90 14.56
CA GLU A 419 -47.33 -10.08 13.82
C GLU A 419 -47.34 -8.57 14.19
N GLY A 420 -46.21 -8.03 14.72
CA GLY A 420 -46.12 -6.62 15.13
C GLY A 420 -44.83 -5.93 14.70
N ASN A 421 -44.85 -4.60 14.70
CA ASN A 421 -43.71 -3.76 14.50
C ASN A 421 -42.68 -3.94 15.64
N ILE A 422 -41.44 -3.61 15.38
CA ILE A 422 -40.37 -3.54 16.38
C ILE A 422 -39.94 -2.09 16.58
N LYS A 423 -39.27 -1.82 17.69
CA LYS A 423 -38.61 -0.54 17.94
C LYS A 423 -37.11 -0.74 17.79
N VAL A 424 -36.47 0.14 17.01
CA VAL A 424 -35.04 0.14 16.77
C VAL A 424 -34.45 1.48 17.20
N ARG A 425 -33.26 1.46 17.80
CA ARG A 425 -32.46 2.65 18.11
C ARG A 425 -30.97 2.37 17.94
N PHE A 426 -30.23 3.41 17.67
CA PHE A 426 -28.79 3.40 17.46
C PHE A 426 -28.10 4.10 18.63
N ILE A 427 -27.05 3.49 19.15
CA ILE A 427 -26.29 4.00 20.31
C ILE A 427 -24.82 4.01 19.93
N LYS A 428 -24.15 5.17 19.97
CA LYS A 428 -22.69 5.22 19.79
C LYS A 428 -22.02 4.25 20.77
N GLU A 429 -20.98 3.57 20.32
CA GLU A 429 -20.34 2.53 21.11
C GLU A 429 -19.74 3.04 22.40
N ASP A 430 -19.25 4.30 22.43
CA ASP A 430 -18.77 5.00 23.62
C ASP A 430 -19.88 5.55 24.53
N GLY A 431 -21.14 5.41 24.12
CA GLY A 431 -22.31 5.88 24.86
C GLY A 431 -22.53 7.38 24.85
N SER A 432 -21.77 8.14 24.05
CA SER A 432 -21.87 9.62 24.00
C SER A 432 -23.16 10.12 23.36
N TRP A 433 -23.82 9.29 22.54
CA TRP A 433 -25.03 9.65 21.81
C TRP A 433 -25.93 8.43 21.57
N GLU A 434 -27.25 8.65 21.58
CA GLU A 434 -28.25 7.66 21.15
C GLU A 434 -29.37 8.32 20.35
N SER A 435 -29.92 7.60 19.35
CA SER A 435 -31.05 8.03 18.56
C SER A 435 -32.37 7.95 19.32
N GLU A 436 -33.39 8.64 18.85
CA GLU A 436 -34.76 8.28 19.19
C GLU A 436 -35.07 6.85 18.75
N SER A 437 -36.05 6.24 19.41
CA SER A 437 -36.51 4.89 19.04
C SER A 437 -37.52 5.00 17.90
N ILE A 438 -37.22 4.41 16.75
CA ILE A 438 -38.12 4.36 15.59
C ILE A 438 -38.87 3.04 15.53
N GLU A 439 -40.11 3.05 15.04
CA GLU A 439 -40.87 1.84 14.75
C GLU A 439 -40.48 1.35 13.35
N VAL A 440 -40.15 0.08 13.23
CA VAL A 440 -39.71 -0.57 12.00
C VAL A 440 -40.60 -1.76 11.69
N ASP A 441 -41.04 -1.83 10.45
CA ASP A 441 -41.81 -2.93 9.87
C ASP A 441 -41.13 -3.49 8.61
N THR A 442 -41.88 -4.17 7.75
CA THR A 442 -41.38 -4.70 6.47
C THR A 442 -41.28 -3.65 5.35
N ILE A 443 -41.90 -2.47 5.53
CA ILE A 443 -41.80 -1.32 4.60
C ILE A 443 -40.51 -0.55 4.93
N GLY A 444 -40.23 -0.41 6.22
CA GLY A 444 -39.06 0.29 6.74
C GLY A 444 -39.36 1.68 7.28
N ASN A 445 -38.36 2.26 7.94
CA ASN A 445 -38.35 3.63 8.44
C ASN A 445 -36.93 4.18 8.36
N VAL A 446 -36.76 5.47 8.56
CA VAL A 446 -35.46 6.16 8.50
C VAL A 446 -35.15 6.82 9.85
N VAL A 447 -33.87 6.86 10.20
CA VAL A 447 -33.37 7.55 11.38
C VAL A 447 -32.13 8.35 11.03
N GLU A 448 -32.05 9.57 11.54
CA GLU A 448 -30.85 10.39 11.45
C GLU A 448 -29.94 10.09 12.62
N VAL A 449 -28.65 9.83 12.33
CA VAL A 449 -27.60 9.63 13.34
C VAL A 449 -26.59 10.76 13.28
N GLN A 450 -26.10 11.20 14.45
CA GLN A 450 -25.10 12.25 14.56
C GLN A 450 -23.69 11.64 14.48
N LEU A 451 -22.82 12.25 13.68
CA LEU A 451 -21.47 11.80 13.43
C LEU A 451 -20.45 12.74 14.08
N ASP A 452 -19.42 12.15 14.67
CA ASP A 452 -18.19 12.85 15.06
C ASP A 452 -17.11 12.57 14.00
N ASN A 453 -16.08 13.42 13.91
CA ASN A 453 -14.97 13.22 13.00
C ASN A 453 -14.33 11.83 13.17
N GLY A 454 -14.13 11.12 12.07
CA GLY A 454 -13.56 9.78 12.04
C GLY A 454 -14.61 8.67 12.05
N ALA A 455 -14.23 7.50 12.55
CA ALA A 455 -15.10 6.32 12.56
C ALA A 455 -16.16 6.41 13.68
N ASN A 456 -17.43 6.32 13.29
CA ASN A 456 -18.57 6.29 14.19
C ASN A 456 -19.17 4.89 14.18
N VAL A 457 -19.04 4.17 15.29
CA VAL A 457 -19.63 2.85 15.46
C VAL A 457 -20.91 2.96 16.29
N PHE A 458 -22.02 2.48 15.75
CA PHE A 458 -23.32 2.47 16.41
C PHE A 458 -23.75 1.04 16.71
N ARG A 459 -24.06 0.76 17.97
CA ARG A 459 -24.77 -0.48 18.35
C ARG A 459 -26.25 -0.35 18.04
N VAL A 460 -26.81 -1.39 17.39
CA VAL A 460 -28.22 -1.47 17.05
C VAL A 460 -28.94 -2.21 18.18
N LYS A 461 -29.94 -1.54 18.78
CA LYS A 461 -30.80 -2.13 19.82
C LYS A 461 -32.22 -2.21 19.30
N ALA A 462 -32.82 -3.40 19.45
CA ALA A 462 -34.21 -3.62 19.11
C ALA A 462 -35.02 -4.14 20.28
N SER A 463 -36.30 -3.82 20.29
CA SER A 463 -37.28 -4.34 21.25
C SER A 463 -38.63 -4.54 20.57
N ASP A 464 -39.45 -5.40 21.15
CA ASP A 464 -40.86 -5.50 20.79
C ASP A 464 -41.63 -4.23 21.26
N MET A 465 -42.89 -4.09 20.87
CA MET A 465 -43.73 -2.96 21.25
C MET A 465 -44.01 -2.90 22.75
N LYS A 466 -43.74 -3.96 23.52
CA LYS A 466 -43.86 -4.04 24.98
C LYS A 466 -42.56 -3.68 25.69
N GLY A 467 -41.47 -3.47 24.95
CA GLY A 467 -40.14 -3.11 25.47
C GLY A 467 -39.23 -4.32 25.79
N ASN A 468 -39.62 -5.54 25.44
CA ASN A 468 -38.75 -6.69 25.61
C ASN A 468 -37.62 -6.66 24.56
N PRO A 469 -36.36 -6.87 24.92
CA PRO A 469 -35.25 -6.83 23.99
C PRO A 469 -35.34 -7.95 22.95
N ILE A 470 -35.01 -7.61 21.71
CA ILE A 470 -34.91 -8.55 20.58
C ILE A 470 -33.46 -8.55 20.09
N SER A 471 -32.90 -9.75 19.91
CA SER A 471 -31.60 -9.89 19.25
C SER A 471 -31.75 -9.61 17.76
N VAL A 472 -30.89 -8.74 17.22
CA VAL A 472 -30.93 -8.33 15.81
C VAL A 472 -29.58 -8.53 15.14
N GLN A 473 -29.63 -8.68 13.84
CA GLN A 473 -28.45 -8.77 12.97
C GLN A 473 -28.66 -7.92 11.70
N PRO A 474 -27.71 -7.00 11.38
CA PRO A 474 -26.50 -6.67 12.14
C PRO A 474 -26.81 -5.96 13.46
N ASN A 475 -25.97 -6.18 14.47
CA ASN A 475 -26.10 -5.58 15.79
C ASN A 475 -25.27 -4.29 15.96
N SER A 476 -24.50 -3.94 14.93
CA SER A 476 -23.73 -2.69 14.83
C SER A 476 -23.53 -2.27 13.38
N ILE A 477 -23.32 -0.97 13.20
CA ILE A 477 -22.93 -0.36 11.91
C ILE A 477 -21.79 0.62 12.16
N SER A 478 -21.01 0.93 11.10
CA SER A 478 -19.96 1.94 11.15
C SER A 478 -20.11 2.93 10.01
N ILE A 479 -19.94 4.22 10.32
CA ILE A 479 -19.97 5.32 9.35
C ILE A 479 -18.72 6.17 9.60
N MET A 480 -17.90 6.35 8.57
CA MET A 480 -16.76 7.26 8.60
C MET A 480 -17.25 8.68 8.29
N GLN A 481 -17.05 9.60 9.22
CA GLN A 481 -17.29 11.02 8.98
C GLN A 481 -15.96 11.70 8.64
N GLY A 482 -15.97 12.52 7.60
CA GLY A 482 -14.88 13.43 7.32
C GLY A 482 -14.37 13.39 5.90
N ALA A 483 -14.24 12.22 5.28
CA ALA A 483 -13.82 12.15 3.90
C ALA A 483 -14.56 11.05 3.16
N LYS A 484 -15.05 11.35 2.00
CA LYS A 484 -15.42 10.36 1.00
C LYS A 484 -14.17 10.11 0.16
N VAL A 485 -13.65 8.88 0.21
CA VAL A 485 -12.55 8.52 -0.69
C VAL A 485 -13.11 8.51 -2.10
N GLY A 486 -12.63 9.41 -2.93
CA GLY A 486 -12.91 9.40 -4.36
C GLY A 486 -12.30 8.16 -4.98
N SER A 487 -12.91 7.70 -6.06
CA SER A 487 -12.33 6.63 -6.86
C SER A 487 -10.93 7.02 -7.28
N ALA A 488 -9.96 6.11 -7.15
CA ALA A 488 -8.61 6.34 -7.62
C ALA A 488 -8.64 6.54 -9.15
N PRO A 489 -7.96 7.55 -9.69
CA PRO A 489 -7.79 7.64 -11.13
C PRO A 489 -6.81 6.56 -11.60
N LEU A 490 -7.06 6.00 -12.78
CA LEU A 490 -6.09 5.13 -13.46
C LEU A 490 -4.76 5.87 -13.65
N PRO A 491 -3.63 5.34 -13.17
CA PRO A 491 -2.33 6.01 -13.34
C PRO A 491 -1.77 5.87 -14.76
N TYR A 492 -2.33 4.97 -15.58
CA TYR A 492 -1.87 4.59 -16.91
C TYR A 492 -3.02 4.52 -17.91
N TYR A 493 -2.69 4.63 -19.20
CA TYR A 493 -3.54 4.13 -20.27
C TYR A 493 -3.50 2.60 -20.25
N ILE A 494 -4.65 1.95 -20.37
CA ILE A 494 -4.72 0.49 -20.54
C ILE A 494 -5.20 0.22 -21.95
N GLY A 495 -4.56 -0.76 -22.60
CA GLY A 495 -4.86 -1.12 -23.97
C GLY A 495 -4.40 -2.53 -24.30
N ILE A 496 -4.66 -2.93 -25.53
CA ILE A 496 -4.26 -4.24 -26.04
C ILE A 496 -3.28 -4.12 -27.19
N SER A 497 -2.59 -5.23 -27.48
CA SER A 497 -1.79 -5.37 -28.69
C SER A 497 -2.68 -5.89 -29.82
N ALA A 498 -2.85 -5.10 -30.86
CA ALA A 498 -3.60 -5.51 -32.04
C ALA A 498 -2.85 -5.17 -33.34
N TRP A 499 -3.12 -5.94 -34.41
CA TRP A 499 -2.50 -5.74 -35.69
C TRP A 499 -3.11 -4.53 -36.42
N ASP A 500 -2.27 -3.54 -36.74
CA ASP A 500 -2.70 -2.39 -37.54
C ASP A 500 -2.13 -2.46 -38.95
N SER A 501 -3.00 -2.61 -39.94
CA SER A 501 -2.63 -2.71 -41.36
C SER A 501 -2.00 -1.42 -41.92
N ARG A 502 -2.22 -0.25 -41.28
CA ARG A 502 -1.59 1.03 -41.68
C ARG A 502 -0.10 1.03 -41.40
N TYR A 503 0.31 0.33 -40.34
CA TYR A 503 1.70 0.27 -39.87
C TYR A 503 2.36 -1.09 -40.12
N GLU A 504 1.58 -2.10 -40.65
CA GLU A 504 2.02 -3.46 -40.92
C GLU A 504 2.72 -4.12 -39.70
N LYS A 505 2.20 -3.88 -38.49
CA LYS A 505 2.74 -4.42 -37.22
C LYS A 505 1.68 -4.41 -36.12
N SER A 506 1.97 -5.16 -35.05
CA SER A 506 1.21 -5.05 -33.82
C SER A 506 1.53 -3.74 -33.09
N VAL A 507 0.50 -2.98 -32.77
CA VAL A 507 0.59 -1.68 -32.11
C VAL A 507 -0.18 -1.69 -30.79
N PHE A 508 0.18 -0.79 -29.88
CA PHE A 508 -0.61 -0.54 -28.68
C PHE A 508 -1.88 0.22 -29.07
N MET A 509 -3.03 -0.36 -28.75
CA MET A 509 -4.33 0.26 -28.93
C MET A 509 -4.96 0.51 -27.55
N PRO A 510 -5.02 1.78 -27.09
CA PRO A 510 -5.68 2.10 -25.84
C PRO A 510 -7.17 1.80 -25.94
N LEU A 511 -7.75 1.26 -24.88
CA LEU A 511 -9.19 1.02 -24.76
C LEU A 511 -9.89 2.33 -24.39
N SER A 512 -10.88 2.71 -25.23
CA SER A 512 -11.67 3.92 -24.95
C SER A 512 -12.51 3.74 -23.69
N GLY A 513 -12.30 4.61 -22.70
CA GLY A 513 -12.85 4.52 -21.35
C GLY A 513 -11.83 4.11 -20.27
N LEU A 514 -10.60 3.68 -20.68
CA LEU A 514 -9.49 3.37 -19.79
C LEU A 514 -8.27 4.27 -20.07
N GLU A 515 -8.53 5.53 -20.25
CA GLU A 515 -7.49 6.55 -20.39
C GLU A 515 -6.86 6.88 -19.02
N LYS A 516 -5.62 7.37 -19.04
CA LYS A 516 -4.96 7.90 -17.85
C LYS A 516 -5.83 8.98 -17.18
N ASN A 517 -5.95 8.91 -15.87
CA ASN A 517 -6.81 9.74 -15.01
C ASN A 517 -8.32 9.44 -15.11
N GLN A 518 -8.73 8.36 -15.78
CA GLN A 518 -10.11 7.88 -15.70
C GLN A 518 -10.41 7.38 -14.29
N LEU A 519 -11.55 7.80 -13.71
CA LEU A 519 -11.94 7.35 -12.37
C LEU A 519 -12.42 5.90 -12.37
N LEU A 520 -12.01 5.13 -11.37
CA LEU A 520 -12.41 3.75 -11.16
C LEU A 520 -13.71 3.63 -10.32
N PRO A 521 -14.55 2.60 -10.50
CA PRO A 521 -14.39 1.56 -11.51
C PRO A 521 -14.64 2.11 -12.90
N ALA A 522 -13.98 1.55 -13.90
CA ALA A 522 -14.07 2.01 -15.28
C ALA A 522 -14.17 0.83 -16.25
N GLU A 523 -14.73 1.09 -17.41
CA GLU A 523 -14.86 0.12 -18.49
C GLU A 523 -14.29 0.69 -19.77
N GLY A 524 -13.46 -0.10 -20.44
CA GLY A 524 -12.89 0.27 -21.73
C GLY A 524 -13.32 -0.68 -22.83
N TYR A 525 -13.44 -0.12 -24.03
CA TYR A 525 -13.99 -0.84 -25.18
C TYR A 525 -13.07 -0.73 -26.38
N LEU A 526 -12.96 -1.85 -27.12
CA LEU A 526 -12.43 -1.88 -28.47
C LEU A 526 -13.44 -2.62 -29.35
N LEU A 527 -14.01 -1.89 -30.31
CA LEU A 527 -15.12 -2.37 -31.14
C LEU A 527 -14.62 -2.53 -32.57
N THR A 528 -14.03 -3.61 -33.04
CA THR A 528 -13.81 -3.78 -34.50
C THR A 528 -12.61 -4.63 -34.88
N GLU A 529 -12.14 -5.48 -34.00
CA GLU A 529 -11.07 -6.43 -34.36
C GLU A 529 -11.63 -7.68 -35.06
N LYS A 530 -10.78 -8.44 -35.66
CA LYS A 530 -11.14 -9.69 -36.32
C LYS A 530 -10.21 -10.82 -35.93
N THR A 531 -10.78 -12.01 -35.78
CA THR A 531 -9.99 -13.25 -35.59
C THR A 531 -9.08 -13.50 -36.77
N MET A 532 -7.82 -13.87 -36.48
CA MET A 532 -6.86 -14.25 -37.53
C MET A 532 -7.03 -15.69 -37.96
N ASN A 533 -7.41 -16.59 -37.07
CA ASN A 533 -7.47 -18.02 -37.25
C ASN A 533 -8.85 -18.57 -36.92
N ASP A 534 -9.11 -19.79 -37.45
CA ASP A 534 -10.26 -20.60 -37.05
C ASP A 534 -10.06 -21.15 -35.65
N ILE A 535 -11.11 -21.19 -34.81
CA ILE A 535 -11.08 -21.83 -33.50
C ILE A 535 -12.13 -22.93 -33.45
N HIS A 536 -11.67 -24.16 -33.27
CA HIS A 536 -12.54 -25.33 -33.23
C HIS A 536 -12.85 -25.73 -31.78
N PRO A 537 -14.14 -26.00 -31.44
CA PRO A 537 -14.50 -26.51 -30.13
C PRO A 537 -13.76 -27.79 -29.78
N GLY A 538 -13.22 -27.85 -28.57
CA GLY A 538 -12.48 -28.99 -28.04
C GLY A 538 -11.03 -29.10 -28.50
N ASN A 539 -10.52 -28.17 -29.29
CA ASN A 539 -9.12 -28.11 -29.68
C ASN A 539 -8.32 -27.11 -28.83
N GLU A 540 -7.43 -27.60 -27.98
CA GLU A 540 -6.58 -26.79 -27.11
C GLU A 540 -5.53 -25.97 -27.88
N GLU A 541 -5.12 -26.43 -29.07
CA GLU A 541 -4.10 -25.74 -29.88
C GLU A 541 -4.67 -24.51 -30.62
N ASP A 542 -5.99 -24.47 -30.83
CA ASP A 542 -6.66 -23.31 -31.43
C ASP A 542 -6.89 -22.25 -30.37
N LYS A 543 -6.16 -21.13 -30.47
CA LYS A 543 -6.15 -20.08 -29.43
C LYS A 543 -6.31 -18.69 -30.04
N ILE A 544 -6.99 -17.83 -29.30
CA ILE A 544 -6.92 -16.37 -29.40
C ILE A 544 -6.16 -15.86 -28.19
N ILE A 545 -5.11 -15.08 -28.42
CA ILE A 545 -4.35 -14.42 -27.35
C ILE A 545 -4.51 -12.92 -27.53
N ILE A 546 -4.97 -12.27 -26.47
CA ILE A 546 -5.15 -10.82 -26.42
C ILE A 546 -4.18 -10.27 -25.37
N PRO A 547 -2.99 -9.79 -25.79
CA PRO A 547 -2.02 -9.24 -24.87
C PRO A 547 -2.47 -7.86 -24.38
N VAL A 548 -2.52 -7.67 -23.07
CA VAL A 548 -2.87 -6.40 -22.40
C VAL A 548 -1.58 -5.69 -22.01
N TYR A 549 -1.54 -4.40 -22.26
CA TYR A 549 -0.42 -3.49 -21.94
C TYR A 549 -0.91 -2.26 -21.19
N GLN A 550 0.01 -1.62 -20.45
CA GLN A 550 -0.21 -0.31 -19.85
C GLN A 550 0.86 0.68 -20.28
N ALA A 551 0.52 1.95 -20.32
CA ALA A 551 1.39 3.02 -20.80
C ALA A 551 1.18 4.31 -20.01
N ASP A 552 2.26 4.92 -19.56
CA ASP A 552 2.24 6.27 -18.95
C ASP A 552 1.86 7.34 -20.00
N GLU A 553 2.46 7.21 -21.18
CA GLU A 553 2.19 7.99 -22.38
C GLU A 553 2.26 7.04 -23.57
N PHE A 554 1.48 7.31 -24.61
CA PHE A 554 1.55 6.51 -25.83
C PHE A 554 1.63 7.41 -27.07
N VAL A 555 2.23 6.85 -28.13
CA VAL A 555 2.27 7.47 -29.46
C VAL A 555 1.56 6.52 -30.43
N GLU A 556 0.57 7.05 -31.16
CA GLU A 556 -0.20 6.28 -32.14
C GLU A 556 0.73 5.58 -33.14
N GLY A 557 0.50 4.31 -33.37
CA GLY A 557 1.29 3.48 -34.28
C GLY A 557 2.60 2.94 -33.70
N ASN A 558 2.94 3.21 -32.44
CA ASN A 558 4.05 2.54 -31.78
C ASN A 558 3.76 1.07 -31.51
N SER A 559 4.82 0.25 -31.63
CA SER A 559 4.72 -1.17 -31.29
C SER A 559 4.40 -1.37 -29.82
N SER A 560 3.50 -2.31 -29.53
CA SER A 560 3.07 -2.65 -28.17
C SER A 560 4.25 -3.06 -27.25
N VAL A 561 5.29 -3.69 -27.81
CA VAL A 561 6.49 -4.11 -27.04
C VAL A 561 7.31 -2.96 -26.43
N LEU A 562 7.00 -1.72 -26.78
CA LEU A 562 7.62 -0.53 -26.15
C LEU A 562 6.96 -0.13 -24.83
N TYR A 563 5.85 -0.77 -24.50
CA TYR A 563 5.05 -0.47 -23.33
C TYR A 563 5.10 -1.63 -22.31
N GLU A 564 4.64 -1.39 -21.12
CA GLU A 564 4.67 -2.40 -20.06
C GLU A 564 3.60 -3.46 -20.28
N TYR A 565 4.04 -4.70 -20.37
CA TYR A 565 3.16 -5.87 -20.50
C TYR A 565 2.46 -6.15 -19.17
N VAL A 566 1.14 -6.39 -19.22
CA VAL A 566 0.31 -6.72 -18.05
C VAL A 566 0.03 -8.22 -18.01
N ALA A 567 -0.68 -8.74 -19.00
CA ALA A 567 -1.08 -10.14 -19.06
C ALA A 567 -1.51 -10.55 -20.48
N ASP A 568 -1.53 -11.84 -20.74
CA ASP A 568 -2.22 -12.43 -21.90
C ASP A 568 -3.60 -12.94 -21.48
N VAL A 569 -4.63 -12.51 -22.17
CA VAL A 569 -5.95 -13.14 -22.09
C VAL A 569 -6.04 -14.20 -23.16
N GLU A 570 -5.99 -15.46 -22.76
CA GLU A 570 -6.04 -16.60 -23.64
C GLU A 570 -7.45 -17.18 -23.69
N LEU A 571 -7.98 -17.37 -24.91
CA LEU A 571 -9.19 -18.12 -25.19
C LEU A 571 -8.82 -19.33 -26.05
N SER A 572 -8.98 -20.53 -25.52
CA SER A 572 -8.74 -21.77 -26.25
C SER A 572 -10.03 -22.41 -26.76
N GLY A 573 -9.89 -23.32 -27.75
CA GLY A 573 -11.03 -24.09 -28.23
C GLY A 573 -11.69 -25.00 -27.18
N LEU A 574 -11.03 -25.25 -26.04
CA LEU A 574 -11.66 -25.98 -24.91
C LEU A 574 -12.77 -25.21 -24.22
N GLU A 575 -12.77 -23.88 -24.35
CA GLU A 575 -13.64 -22.97 -23.62
C GLU A 575 -14.84 -22.50 -24.45
N ILE A 576 -14.93 -22.96 -25.69
CA ILE A 576 -16.03 -22.60 -26.59
C ILE A 576 -16.85 -23.85 -26.95
N ASP A 577 -18.14 -23.64 -27.16
CA ASP A 577 -19.12 -24.68 -27.54
C ASP A 577 -19.45 -24.71 -29.06
N ARG A 578 -18.92 -23.72 -29.80
CA ARG A 578 -19.18 -23.56 -31.23
C ARG A 578 -17.95 -23.09 -32.00
N TYR A 579 -17.90 -23.39 -33.29
CA TYR A 579 -16.83 -22.99 -34.19
C TYR A 579 -16.80 -21.47 -34.42
N ILE A 580 -15.63 -20.87 -34.28
CA ILE A 580 -15.37 -19.45 -34.55
C ILE A 580 -14.52 -19.38 -35.83
N PRO A 581 -15.08 -18.92 -36.98
CA PRO A 581 -14.32 -18.77 -38.22
C PRO A 581 -13.26 -17.67 -38.14
N ALA A 582 -12.19 -17.78 -38.89
CA ALA A 582 -11.27 -16.68 -39.15
C ALA A 582 -12.05 -15.48 -39.75
N ASN A 583 -11.61 -14.28 -39.46
CA ASN A 583 -12.26 -13.00 -39.79
C ASN A 583 -13.64 -12.76 -39.10
N SER A 584 -13.99 -13.52 -38.07
CA SER A 584 -15.13 -13.18 -37.21
C SER A 584 -14.88 -11.86 -36.49
N SER A 585 -15.94 -11.04 -36.36
CA SER A 585 -15.87 -9.79 -35.60
C SER A 585 -15.67 -10.10 -34.12
N VAL A 586 -14.76 -9.36 -33.46
CA VAL A 586 -14.48 -9.45 -32.02
C VAL A 586 -14.62 -8.08 -31.40
N GLU A 587 -15.40 -8.01 -30.36
CA GLU A 587 -15.52 -6.83 -29.48
C GLU A 587 -14.88 -7.20 -28.14
N VAL A 588 -14.04 -6.32 -27.63
CA VAL A 588 -13.36 -6.49 -26.33
C VAL A 588 -13.84 -5.40 -25.39
N LYS A 589 -14.32 -5.82 -24.24
CA LYS A 589 -14.62 -4.95 -23.11
C LYS A 589 -13.71 -5.35 -21.95
N LEU A 590 -12.99 -4.40 -21.37
CA LEU A 590 -12.17 -4.58 -20.18
C LEU A 590 -12.78 -3.75 -19.04
N SER A 591 -13.15 -4.38 -17.95
CA SER A 591 -13.64 -3.74 -16.74
C SER A 591 -12.52 -3.69 -15.72
N VAL A 592 -12.35 -2.53 -15.06
CA VAL A 592 -11.33 -2.30 -14.03
C VAL A 592 -12.05 -1.86 -12.78
N ASP A 593 -11.88 -2.60 -11.69
CA ASP A 593 -12.51 -2.29 -10.40
C ASP A 593 -11.75 -1.20 -9.61
N THR A 594 -12.21 -0.88 -8.41
CA THR A 594 -11.59 0.12 -7.52
C THR A 594 -10.21 -0.27 -7.00
N SER A 595 -9.88 -1.55 -7.04
CA SER A 595 -8.54 -2.10 -6.70
C SER A 595 -7.65 -2.28 -7.93
N GLU A 596 -8.14 -1.84 -9.11
CA GLU A 596 -7.49 -1.99 -10.43
C GLU A 596 -7.35 -3.46 -10.87
N MET A 597 -8.17 -4.37 -10.35
CA MET A 597 -8.30 -5.73 -10.89
C MET A 597 -9.13 -5.70 -12.17
N MET A 598 -8.79 -6.59 -13.11
CA MET A 598 -9.30 -6.53 -14.48
C MET A 598 -10.06 -7.78 -14.85
N ASP A 599 -11.24 -7.58 -15.45
CA ASP A 599 -12.03 -8.63 -16.08
C ASP A 599 -12.27 -8.28 -17.56
N MET A 600 -12.02 -9.24 -18.45
CA MET A 600 -12.22 -9.06 -19.88
C MET A 600 -13.44 -9.85 -20.36
N GLU A 601 -14.34 -9.16 -21.03
CA GLU A 601 -15.42 -9.75 -21.81
C GLU A 601 -15.03 -9.73 -23.29
N ILE A 602 -15.03 -10.90 -23.91
CA ILE A 602 -14.78 -11.09 -25.34
C ILE A 602 -16.10 -11.49 -26.00
N HIS A 603 -16.60 -10.62 -26.86
CA HIS A 603 -17.88 -10.81 -27.55
C HIS A 603 -17.68 -11.02 -29.04
N PHE A 604 -18.34 -12.05 -29.59
CA PHE A 604 -18.40 -12.37 -31.02
C PHE A 604 -19.81 -12.08 -31.54
N PRO A 605 -20.09 -10.86 -32.05
CA PRO A 605 -21.45 -10.45 -32.43
C PRO A 605 -22.10 -11.36 -33.47
N ASP A 606 -21.32 -11.80 -34.47
CA ASP A 606 -21.81 -12.66 -35.57
C ASP A 606 -22.26 -14.04 -35.08
N LEU A 607 -21.83 -14.46 -33.88
CA LEU A 607 -22.06 -15.79 -33.31
C LEU A 607 -22.96 -15.75 -32.06
N ASP A 608 -23.31 -14.55 -31.57
CA ASP A 608 -23.99 -14.38 -30.28
C ASP A 608 -23.29 -15.16 -29.15
N LEU A 609 -21.96 -15.01 -29.08
CA LEU A 609 -21.10 -15.69 -28.11
C LEU A 609 -20.36 -14.68 -27.29
N THR A 610 -20.46 -14.78 -25.96
CA THR A 610 -19.73 -13.93 -25.00
C THR A 610 -18.96 -14.80 -24.03
N ILE A 611 -17.69 -14.47 -23.77
CA ILE A 611 -16.79 -15.19 -22.88
C ILE A 611 -16.17 -14.19 -21.92
N ASN A 612 -16.23 -14.50 -20.63
CA ASN A 612 -15.66 -13.68 -19.58
C ASN A 612 -14.36 -14.33 -19.07
N LYS A 613 -13.34 -13.53 -18.92
CA LYS A 613 -12.02 -13.91 -18.40
C LYS A 613 -11.59 -12.98 -17.30
N HIS A 614 -11.19 -13.55 -16.18
CA HIS A 614 -10.42 -12.81 -15.19
C HIS A 614 -8.98 -12.69 -15.66
N LEU A 615 -8.36 -11.52 -15.57
CA LEU A 615 -6.95 -11.37 -15.87
C LEU A 615 -6.14 -11.83 -14.66
N ASP A 616 -5.63 -13.05 -14.75
CA ASP A 616 -4.55 -13.50 -13.88
C ASP A 616 -3.26 -12.81 -14.34
N THR A 617 -2.94 -11.69 -13.72
CA THR A 617 -1.64 -11.07 -13.90
C THR A 617 -0.60 -11.90 -13.16
N LEU A 618 0.48 -12.25 -13.82
CA LEU A 618 1.53 -13.22 -13.47
C LEU A 618 1.96 -13.29 -12.03
#